data_4b69ebd7df955aeea61d4956e22f905c
#
_entry.id   4b69ebd7df955aeea61d4956e22f905c
#
_cell.length_a   1.000
_cell.length_b   1.000
_cell.length_c   1.000
_cell.angle_alpha   90.00
_cell.angle_beta   90.00
_cell.angle_gamma   90.00
#
_symmetry.space_group_name_H-M   'P 1'
#
loop_
_entity.id
_entity.type
_entity.pdbx_description
1 polymer ?
#
loop_
_entity_poly.entity_id
_entity_poly.type
_entity_poly.pdbx_seq_one_letter_code
_entity_poly.pdbx_strand_id
1 'polypeptide(L)'
;MDSFVEGFKLMIPAVAILIFAWSLKGMGDALGIGVFVENLVGTNASASVILPAVMFMIAIFLAFSTGTSWGTFAILVPIVVAMFPGQNNLEMMIISVAAVLAGAVCGDHISPISDTTVMSSAGAQSNHINHVSTQMQYAMVVAAVCIVGYLIAGIVKIWWAALGSSLLILFAVLTVLKRREQKKDAEEQHA
;
A
#
# COMPACT_ATOMS: atom_id res chain seq x y z
N MET A 1 0.62 -34.99 15.01
CA MET A 1 -0.73 -34.40 15.02
C MET A 1 -0.70 -32.99 15.60
N ASP A 2 0.13 -32.73 16.57
CA ASP A 2 0.21 -31.45 17.28
C ASP A 2 0.56 -30.26 16.38
N SER A 3 1.50 -30.44 15.45
CA SER A 3 1.88 -29.40 14.46
C SER A 3 0.75 -29.01 13.52
N PHE A 4 -0.15 -29.93 13.17
CA PHE A 4 -1.34 -29.64 12.36
C PHE A 4 -2.35 -28.81 13.15
N VAL A 5 -2.60 -29.16 14.39
CA VAL A 5 -3.50 -28.43 15.28
C VAL A 5 -2.96 -27.03 15.57
N GLU A 6 -1.66 -26.91 15.78
CA GLU A 6 -0.98 -25.63 15.97
C GLU A 6 -1.10 -24.72 14.74
N GLY A 7 -0.85 -25.26 13.54
CA GLY A 7 -1.04 -24.55 12.28
C GLY A 7 -2.47 -24.09 12.07
N PHE A 8 -3.45 -24.90 12.45
CA PHE A 8 -4.87 -24.54 12.37
C PHE A 8 -5.22 -23.36 13.30
N LYS A 9 -4.69 -23.38 14.53
CA LYS A 9 -4.86 -22.27 15.47
C LYS A 9 -4.30 -20.96 14.95
N LEU A 10 -3.16 -20.99 14.28
CA LEU A 10 -2.52 -19.80 13.66
C LEU A 10 -3.35 -19.21 12.52
N MET A 11 -4.22 -20.00 11.86
CA MET A 11 -5.10 -19.53 10.79
C MET A 11 -6.40 -18.89 11.29
N ILE A 12 -6.81 -19.14 12.55
CA ILE A 12 -8.08 -18.63 13.10
C ILE A 12 -8.18 -17.10 12.99
N PRO A 13 -7.17 -16.30 13.36
CA PRO A 13 -7.23 -14.84 13.23
C PRO A 13 -7.43 -14.39 11.78
N ALA A 14 -6.74 -15.01 10.84
CA ALA A 14 -6.86 -14.67 9.41
C ALA A 14 -8.27 -14.96 8.88
N VAL A 15 -8.84 -16.13 9.22
CA VAL A 15 -10.21 -16.50 8.84
C VAL A 15 -11.24 -15.57 9.48
N ALA A 16 -11.05 -15.21 10.76
CA ALA A 16 -11.92 -14.26 11.45
C ALA A 16 -11.91 -12.89 10.77
N ILE A 17 -10.75 -12.37 10.40
CA ILE A 17 -10.61 -11.11 9.66
C ILE A 17 -11.38 -11.18 8.32
N LEU A 18 -11.26 -12.27 7.58
CA LEU A 18 -11.98 -12.45 6.30
C LEU A 18 -13.49 -12.46 6.50
N ILE A 19 -14.00 -13.13 7.54
CA ILE A 19 -15.44 -13.15 7.85
C ILE A 19 -15.94 -11.74 8.18
N PHE A 20 -15.22 -10.98 9.01
CA PHE A 20 -15.57 -9.60 9.32
C PHE A 20 -15.48 -8.69 8.08
N ALA A 21 -14.49 -8.87 7.22
CA ALA A 21 -14.36 -8.12 5.97
C ALA A 21 -15.54 -8.37 5.01
N TRP A 22 -15.98 -9.62 4.88
CA TRP A 22 -17.17 -9.95 4.08
C TRP A 22 -18.45 -9.39 4.69
N SER A 23 -18.57 -9.42 6.01
CA SER A 23 -19.70 -8.79 6.71
C SER A 23 -19.72 -7.28 6.48
N LEU A 24 -18.57 -6.62 6.58
CA LEU A 24 -18.42 -5.19 6.31
C LEU A 24 -18.77 -4.85 4.87
N LYS A 25 -18.32 -5.67 3.89
CA LYS A 25 -18.72 -5.52 2.49
C LYS A 25 -20.23 -5.62 2.33
N GLY A 26 -20.85 -6.66 2.92
CA GLY A 26 -22.32 -6.83 2.86
C GLY A 26 -23.09 -5.65 3.46
N MET A 27 -22.61 -5.09 4.57
CA MET A 27 -23.17 -3.87 5.16
C MET A 27 -22.98 -2.66 4.26
N GLY A 28 -21.82 -2.52 3.62
CA GLY A 28 -21.53 -1.46 2.67
C GLY A 28 -22.44 -1.50 1.44
N ASP A 29 -22.68 -2.71 0.92
CA ASP A 29 -23.62 -2.91 -0.20
C ASP A 29 -25.06 -2.55 0.22
N ALA A 30 -25.48 -2.95 1.43
CA ALA A 30 -26.81 -2.62 1.97
C ALA A 30 -26.99 -1.12 2.23
N LEU A 31 -25.94 -0.41 2.59
CA LEU A 31 -25.93 1.06 2.77
C LEU A 31 -25.83 1.83 1.44
N GLY A 32 -25.63 1.13 0.33
CA GLY A 32 -25.50 1.77 -0.99
C GLY A 32 -24.19 2.55 -1.17
N ILE A 33 -23.11 2.15 -0.49
CA ILE A 33 -21.80 2.82 -0.59
C ILE A 33 -21.35 2.89 -2.04
N GLY A 34 -21.54 1.82 -2.84
CA GLY A 34 -21.21 1.79 -4.26
C GLY A 34 -21.92 2.90 -5.05
N VAL A 35 -23.23 3.05 -4.85
CA VAL A 35 -24.03 4.11 -5.52
C VAL A 35 -23.61 5.50 -5.06
N PHE A 36 -23.34 5.68 -3.78
CA PHE A 36 -22.83 6.96 -3.24
C PHE A 36 -21.51 7.36 -3.89
N VAL A 37 -20.57 6.43 -3.98
CA VAL A 37 -19.25 6.69 -4.58
C VAL A 37 -19.37 6.87 -6.10
N GLU A 38 -20.21 6.09 -6.78
CA GLU A 38 -20.48 6.28 -8.21
C GLU A 38 -21.00 7.70 -8.49
N ASN A 39 -21.91 8.21 -7.69
CA ASN A 39 -22.39 9.59 -7.79
C ASN A 39 -21.29 10.62 -7.48
N LEU A 40 -20.43 10.36 -6.48
CA LEU A 40 -19.34 11.25 -6.11
C LEU A 40 -18.23 11.29 -7.18
N VAL A 41 -17.87 10.15 -7.72
CA VAL A 41 -16.81 9.99 -8.74
C VAL A 41 -17.36 10.35 -10.12
N GLY A 42 -18.61 9.98 -10.43
CA GLY A 42 -19.26 10.28 -11.71
C GLY A 42 -19.52 11.76 -11.92
N THR A 43 -19.72 12.53 -10.85
CA THR A 43 -19.91 13.99 -10.91
C THR A 43 -18.59 14.78 -10.89
N ASN A 44 -17.49 14.17 -10.42
CA ASN A 44 -16.20 14.82 -10.29
C ASN A 44 -15.08 13.97 -10.93
N ALA A 45 -14.76 14.24 -12.18
CA ALA A 45 -13.67 13.59 -12.89
C ALA A 45 -12.31 13.68 -12.13
N SER A 46 -12.12 14.75 -11.39
CA SER A 46 -10.92 14.93 -10.55
C SER A 46 -10.86 13.96 -9.37
N ALA A 47 -11.99 13.57 -8.79
CA ALA A 47 -12.03 12.63 -7.65
C ALA A 47 -11.60 11.22 -8.07
N SER A 48 -11.99 10.78 -9.28
CA SER A 48 -11.59 9.47 -9.80
C SER A 48 -10.08 9.36 -10.06
N VAL A 49 -9.44 10.45 -10.48
CA VAL A 49 -8.01 10.51 -10.75
C VAL A 49 -7.18 10.36 -9.47
N ILE A 50 -7.64 10.99 -8.39
CA ILE A 50 -6.91 11.02 -7.11
C ILE A 50 -7.14 9.75 -6.28
N LEU A 51 -8.25 9.05 -6.53
CA LEU A 51 -8.69 7.92 -5.72
C LEU A 51 -7.62 6.83 -5.50
N PRO A 52 -6.88 6.35 -6.52
CA PRO A 52 -5.84 5.35 -6.28
C PRO A 52 -4.73 5.84 -5.35
N ALA A 53 -4.30 7.09 -5.48
CA ALA A 53 -3.28 7.67 -4.61
C ALA A 53 -3.77 7.82 -3.16
N VAL A 54 -5.04 8.19 -2.96
CA VAL A 54 -5.66 8.24 -1.64
C VAL A 54 -5.77 6.85 -1.03
N MET A 55 -6.22 5.86 -1.80
CA MET A 55 -6.29 4.46 -1.33
C MET A 55 -4.93 3.90 -0.97
N PHE A 56 -3.89 4.24 -1.72
CA PHE A 56 -2.50 3.89 -1.41
C PHE A 56 -2.07 4.45 -0.04
N MET A 57 -2.33 5.73 0.22
CA MET A 57 -2.00 6.37 1.50
C MET A 57 -2.77 5.77 2.68
N ILE A 58 -4.08 5.54 2.50
CA ILE A 58 -4.91 4.89 3.53
C ILE A 58 -4.38 3.49 3.83
N ALA A 59 -3.99 2.72 2.80
CA ALA A 59 -3.46 1.39 2.96
C ALA A 59 -2.11 1.38 3.70
N ILE A 60 -1.20 2.33 3.40
CA ILE A 60 0.05 2.51 4.16
C ILE A 60 -0.26 2.74 5.63
N PHE A 61 -1.11 3.72 5.93
CA PHE A 61 -1.42 4.09 7.30
C PHE A 61 -2.05 2.95 8.10
N LEU A 62 -3.01 2.24 7.48
CA LEU A 62 -3.71 1.13 8.12
C LEU A 62 -2.76 -0.04 8.37
N ALA A 63 -1.96 -0.43 7.36
CA ALA A 63 -1.00 -1.52 7.49
C ALA A 63 0.13 -1.20 8.48
N PHE A 64 0.62 0.04 8.49
CA PHE A 64 1.58 0.51 9.50
C PHE A 64 1.01 0.40 10.92
N SER A 65 -0.23 0.82 11.11
CA SER A 65 -0.88 0.85 12.43
C SER A 65 -1.27 -0.54 12.93
N THR A 66 -1.59 -1.47 12.03
CA THR A 66 -2.01 -2.84 12.38
C THR A 66 -0.86 -3.84 12.35
N GLY A 67 0.25 -3.51 11.67
CA GLY A 67 1.38 -4.42 11.48
C GLY A 67 1.08 -5.61 10.58
N THR A 68 0.08 -5.50 9.68
CA THR A 68 -0.27 -6.60 8.77
C THR A 68 -0.80 -6.11 7.42
N SER A 69 -0.16 -6.54 6.35
CA SER A 69 -0.64 -6.32 4.99
C SER A 69 -1.89 -7.15 4.70
N TRP A 70 -1.98 -8.39 5.16
CA TRP A 70 -3.11 -9.27 4.94
C TRP A 70 -4.41 -8.74 5.55
N GLY A 71 -4.36 -8.26 6.79
CA GLY A 71 -5.51 -7.62 7.43
C GLY A 71 -5.97 -6.37 6.68
N THR A 72 -5.04 -5.58 6.19
CA THR A 72 -5.33 -4.40 5.39
C THR A 72 -5.97 -4.75 4.04
N PHE A 73 -5.50 -5.80 3.35
CA PHE A 73 -6.14 -6.30 2.13
C PHE A 73 -7.58 -6.74 2.38
N ALA A 74 -7.79 -7.51 3.44
CA ALA A 74 -9.10 -8.05 3.79
C ALA A 74 -10.14 -6.94 4.04
N ILE A 75 -9.71 -5.79 4.54
CA ILE A 75 -10.58 -4.64 4.82
C ILE A 75 -10.78 -3.78 3.57
N LEU A 76 -9.69 -3.35 2.91
CA LEU A 76 -9.75 -2.31 1.89
C LEU A 76 -10.13 -2.83 0.51
N VAL A 77 -9.75 -4.06 0.12
CA VAL A 77 -10.08 -4.59 -1.21
C VAL A 77 -11.59 -4.73 -1.43
N PRO A 78 -12.38 -5.29 -0.49
CA PRO A 78 -13.83 -5.32 -0.64
C PRO A 78 -14.46 -3.92 -0.74
N ILE A 79 -13.92 -2.95 -0.01
CA ILE A 79 -14.40 -1.56 -0.07
C ILE A 79 -14.15 -0.99 -1.47
N VAL A 80 -12.92 -1.12 -1.99
CA VAL A 80 -12.58 -0.65 -3.34
C VAL A 80 -13.47 -1.31 -4.39
N VAL A 81 -13.68 -2.62 -4.32
CA VAL A 81 -14.54 -3.33 -5.28
C VAL A 81 -15.98 -2.82 -5.22
N ALA A 82 -16.50 -2.52 -4.02
CA ALA A 82 -17.84 -1.95 -3.85
C ALA A 82 -17.98 -0.50 -4.39
N MET A 83 -16.86 0.23 -4.48
CA MET A 83 -16.86 1.59 -5.05
C MET A 83 -17.00 1.62 -6.58
N PHE A 84 -16.81 0.49 -7.27
CA PHE A 84 -16.90 0.39 -8.73
C PHE A 84 -17.94 -0.66 -9.16
N PRO A 85 -19.24 -0.39 -8.99
CA PRO A 85 -20.28 -1.32 -9.42
C PRO A 85 -20.34 -1.37 -10.96
N GLY A 86 -20.32 -2.59 -11.50
CA GLY A 86 -20.40 -2.83 -12.94
C GLY A 86 -19.06 -2.82 -13.67
N GLN A 87 -19.12 -3.07 -15.00
CA GLN A 87 -17.89 -3.20 -15.81
C GLN A 87 -17.36 -1.88 -16.38
N ASN A 88 -18.05 -0.77 -16.20
CA ASN A 88 -17.75 0.49 -16.89
C ASN A 88 -16.46 1.18 -16.39
N ASN A 89 -15.95 0.80 -15.22
CA ASN A 89 -14.74 1.39 -14.61
C ASN A 89 -13.74 0.33 -14.15
N LEU A 90 -13.68 -0.81 -14.83
CA LEU A 90 -12.82 -1.94 -14.46
C LEU A 90 -11.34 -1.55 -14.35
N GLU A 91 -10.84 -0.72 -15.26
CA GLU A 91 -9.45 -0.24 -15.24
C GLU A 91 -9.14 0.53 -13.95
N MET A 92 -10.01 1.46 -13.57
CA MET A 92 -9.84 2.26 -12.36
C MET A 92 -9.97 1.41 -11.09
N MET A 93 -10.85 0.43 -11.09
CA MET A 93 -10.95 -0.56 -10.01
C MET A 93 -9.64 -1.33 -9.84
N ILE A 94 -9.08 -1.85 -10.93
CA ILE A 94 -7.81 -2.60 -10.91
C ILE A 94 -6.67 -1.71 -10.40
N ILE A 95 -6.56 -0.46 -10.88
CA ILE A 95 -5.54 0.48 -10.41
C ILE A 95 -5.70 0.77 -8.92
N SER A 96 -6.93 0.95 -8.43
CA SER A 96 -7.20 1.23 -7.02
C SER A 96 -6.92 0.02 -6.13
N VAL A 97 -7.24 -1.20 -6.57
CA VAL A 97 -6.89 -2.45 -5.88
C VAL A 97 -5.36 -2.59 -5.83
N ALA A 98 -4.67 -2.37 -6.94
CA ALA A 98 -3.20 -2.40 -6.99
C ALA A 98 -2.58 -1.37 -6.02
N ALA A 99 -3.18 -0.19 -5.91
CA ALA A 99 -2.76 0.83 -4.96
C ALA A 99 -2.92 0.39 -3.50
N VAL A 100 -4.04 -0.26 -3.16
CA VAL A 100 -4.26 -0.85 -1.83
C VAL A 100 -3.22 -1.93 -1.53
N LEU A 101 -2.98 -2.84 -2.47
CA LEU A 101 -2.00 -3.92 -2.28
C LEU A 101 -0.59 -3.36 -2.06
N ALA A 102 -0.16 -2.43 -2.90
CA ALA A 102 1.16 -1.81 -2.77
C ALA A 102 1.30 -0.98 -1.49
N GLY A 103 0.27 -0.20 -1.14
CA GLY A 103 0.27 0.61 0.07
C GLY A 103 0.31 -0.25 1.34
N ALA A 104 -0.47 -1.32 1.38
CA ALA A 104 -0.49 -2.22 2.52
C ALA A 104 0.86 -2.95 2.71
N VAL A 105 1.49 -3.41 1.64
CA VAL A 105 2.84 -3.98 1.71
C VAL A 105 3.85 -2.95 2.19
N CYS A 106 3.79 -1.73 1.68
CA CYS A 106 4.69 -0.65 2.11
C CYS A 106 4.52 -0.34 3.60
N GLY A 107 3.29 -0.18 4.08
CA GLY A 107 2.98 0.10 5.49
C GLY A 107 3.41 -1.02 6.44
N ASP A 108 3.18 -2.26 6.05
CA ASP A 108 3.62 -3.44 6.79
C ASP A 108 5.14 -3.48 6.94
N HIS A 109 5.88 -3.27 5.85
CA HIS A 109 7.35 -3.28 5.84
C HIS A 109 7.99 -2.25 6.77
N ILE A 110 7.38 -1.08 6.93
CA ILE A 110 7.91 -0.01 7.78
C ILE A 110 7.34 -0.03 9.21
N SER A 111 6.41 -0.94 9.50
CA SER A 111 5.77 -1.05 10.81
C SER A 111 6.68 -1.74 11.82
N PRO A 112 6.93 -1.13 12.99
CA PRO A 112 7.71 -1.77 14.05
C PRO A 112 6.96 -2.92 14.74
N ILE A 113 5.66 -3.03 14.54
CA ILE A 113 4.83 -4.09 15.12
C ILE A 113 4.49 -5.20 14.12
N SER A 114 5.00 -5.10 12.88
CA SER A 114 4.80 -6.11 11.85
C SER A 114 5.52 -7.41 12.22
N ASP A 115 4.81 -8.52 12.13
CA ASP A 115 5.35 -9.86 12.36
C ASP A 115 6.46 -10.19 11.34
N THR A 116 6.31 -9.79 10.08
CA THR A 116 7.31 -9.98 9.04
C THR A 116 8.60 -9.21 9.33
N THR A 117 8.49 -7.97 9.81
CA THR A 117 9.63 -7.13 10.18
C THR A 117 10.33 -7.64 11.45
N VAL A 118 9.55 -8.09 12.45
CA VAL A 118 10.08 -8.73 13.67
C VAL A 118 10.82 -10.02 13.32
N MET A 119 10.22 -10.88 12.51
CA MET A 119 10.84 -12.15 12.13
C MET A 119 12.10 -11.97 11.28
N SER A 120 12.10 -11.03 10.33
CA SER A 120 13.27 -10.75 9.47
C SER A 120 14.44 -10.18 10.28
N SER A 121 14.18 -9.24 11.18
CA SER A 121 15.22 -8.68 12.06
C SER A 121 15.79 -9.72 13.03
N ALA A 122 14.94 -10.57 13.61
CA ALA A 122 15.35 -11.66 14.48
C ALA A 122 16.17 -12.72 13.72
N GLY A 123 15.73 -13.11 12.52
CA GLY A 123 16.45 -14.06 11.67
C GLY A 123 17.83 -13.55 11.22
N ALA A 124 17.95 -12.24 10.97
CA ALA A 124 19.21 -11.58 10.64
C ALA A 124 20.07 -11.24 11.88
N GLN A 125 19.58 -11.51 13.09
CA GLN A 125 20.24 -11.13 14.36
C GLN A 125 20.56 -9.63 14.45
N SER A 126 19.74 -8.79 13.80
CA SER A 126 19.88 -7.34 13.80
C SER A 126 18.99 -6.70 14.87
N ASN A 127 19.38 -5.49 15.32
CA ASN A 127 18.51 -4.73 16.22
C ASN A 127 17.23 -4.32 15.49
N HIS A 128 16.07 -4.75 16.00
CA HIS A 128 14.78 -4.57 15.38
C HIS A 128 14.43 -3.09 15.09
N ILE A 129 14.62 -2.21 16.07
CA ILE A 129 14.30 -0.78 15.93
C ILE A 129 15.24 -0.10 14.93
N ASN A 130 16.52 -0.48 14.94
CA ASN A 130 17.49 0.04 13.99
C ASN A 130 17.14 -0.41 12.55
N HIS A 131 16.75 -1.68 12.37
CA HIS A 131 16.27 -2.21 11.10
C HIS A 131 15.06 -1.42 10.58
N VAL A 132 14.03 -1.21 11.41
CA VAL A 132 12.83 -0.42 11.06
C VAL A 132 13.21 1.01 10.68
N SER A 133 14.03 1.68 11.49
CA SER A 133 14.44 3.07 11.26
C SER A 133 15.18 3.25 9.93
N THR A 134 16.10 2.36 9.61
CA THR A 134 16.86 2.43 8.35
C THR A 134 15.98 2.10 7.14
N GLN A 135 15.14 1.08 7.24
CA GLN A 135 14.24 0.68 6.16
C GLN A 135 13.18 1.74 5.85
N MET A 136 12.66 2.42 6.89
CA MET A 136 11.66 3.47 6.75
C MET A 136 12.14 4.61 5.84
N GLN A 137 13.42 5.00 5.93
CA GLN A 137 13.96 6.08 5.09
C GLN A 137 13.89 5.75 3.60
N TYR A 138 14.24 4.54 3.21
CA TYR A 138 14.15 4.09 1.81
C TYR A 138 12.70 3.93 1.37
N ALA A 139 11.88 3.32 2.20
CA ALA A 139 10.47 3.09 1.88
C ALA A 139 9.68 4.40 1.69
N MET A 140 9.97 5.45 2.48
CA MET A 140 9.33 6.75 2.33
C MET A 140 9.64 7.41 0.99
N VAL A 141 10.88 7.27 0.49
CA VAL A 141 11.26 7.77 -0.85
C VAL A 141 10.47 7.02 -1.93
N VAL A 142 10.39 5.70 -1.84
CA VAL A 142 9.62 4.88 -2.79
C VAL A 142 8.13 5.19 -2.70
N ALA A 143 7.58 5.34 -1.49
CA ALA A 143 6.18 5.68 -1.28
C ALA A 143 5.82 7.04 -1.93
N ALA A 144 6.68 8.06 -1.80
CA ALA A 144 6.47 9.34 -2.47
C ALA A 144 6.43 9.21 -3.99
N VAL A 145 7.33 8.41 -4.57
CA VAL A 145 7.31 8.12 -6.02
C VAL A 145 6.04 7.36 -6.42
N CYS A 146 5.61 6.39 -5.61
CA CYS A 146 4.38 5.63 -5.87
C CYS A 146 3.13 6.52 -5.84
N ILE A 147 3.04 7.49 -4.92
CA ILE A 147 1.93 8.46 -4.90
C ILE A 147 1.84 9.19 -6.24
N VAL A 148 2.98 9.72 -6.72
CA VAL A 148 3.04 10.37 -8.04
C VAL A 148 2.66 9.39 -9.16
N GLY A 149 3.16 8.16 -9.09
CA GLY A 149 2.83 7.10 -10.04
C GLY A 149 1.33 6.77 -10.10
N TYR A 150 0.66 6.68 -8.95
CA TYR A 150 -0.78 6.44 -8.89
C TYR A 150 -1.61 7.64 -9.35
N LEU A 151 -1.14 8.87 -9.16
CA LEU A 151 -1.76 10.05 -9.76
C LEU A 151 -1.65 9.99 -11.29
N ILE A 152 -0.49 9.64 -11.84
CA ILE A 152 -0.30 9.46 -13.28
C ILE A 152 -1.19 8.32 -13.80
N ALA A 153 -1.25 7.19 -13.09
CA ALA A 153 -2.09 6.05 -13.44
C ALA A 153 -3.58 6.43 -13.49
N GLY A 154 -4.04 7.26 -12.55
CA GLY A 154 -5.40 7.78 -12.52
C GLY A 154 -5.75 8.65 -13.74
N ILE A 155 -4.77 9.44 -14.24
CA ILE A 155 -4.94 10.30 -15.42
C ILE A 155 -4.89 9.47 -16.71
N VAL A 156 -3.83 8.68 -16.86
CA VAL A 156 -3.48 8.01 -18.13
C VAL A 156 -4.28 6.72 -18.32
N LYS A 157 -4.65 6.05 -17.24
CA LYS A 157 -5.36 4.74 -17.20
C LYS A 157 -4.67 3.61 -17.98
N ILE A 158 -3.39 3.77 -18.27
CA ILE A 158 -2.56 2.79 -18.98
C ILE A 158 -1.49 2.30 -18.02
N TRP A 159 -1.56 1.03 -17.59
CA TRP A 159 -0.71 0.47 -16.54
C TRP A 159 0.79 0.49 -16.87
N TRP A 160 1.17 0.16 -18.11
CA TRP A 160 2.58 0.12 -18.51
C TRP A 160 3.19 1.52 -18.63
N ALA A 161 2.41 2.54 -19.04
CA ALA A 161 2.87 3.92 -19.09
C ALA A 161 3.06 4.50 -17.68
N ALA A 162 2.14 4.20 -16.75
CA ALA A 162 2.26 4.57 -15.35
C ALA A 162 3.45 3.89 -14.68
N LEU A 163 3.66 2.59 -14.93
CA LEU A 163 4.82 1.86 -14.41
C LEU A 163 6.14 2.43 -14.98
N GLY A 164 6.22 2.63 -16.28
CA GLY A 164 7.41 3.18 -16.93
C GLY A 164 7.78 4.57 -16.42
N SER A 165 6.79 5.47 -16.29
CA SER A 165 7.01 6.81 -15.74
C SER A 165 7.45 6.78 -14.27
N SER A 166 6.86 5.90 -13.46
CA SER A 166 7.24 5.74 -12.04
C SER A 166 8.67 5.23 -11.88
N LEU A 167 9.09 4.27 -12.70
CA LEU A 167 10.46 3.77 -12.71
C LEU A 167 11.47 4.85 -13.12
N LEU A 168 11.13 5.66 -14.13
CA LEU A 168 12.00 6.78 -14.56
C LEU A 168 12.12 7.83 -13.44
N ILE A 169 11.03 8.18 -12.78
CA ILE A 169 11.03 9.12 -11.64
C ILE A 169 11.87 8.54 -10.50
N LEU A 170 11.69 7.27 -10.15
CA LEU A 170 12.46 6.61 -9.10
C LEU A 170 13.96 6.65 -9.42
N PHE A 171 14.35 6.31 -10.64
CA PHE A 171 15.76 6.34 -11.06
C PHE A 171 16.35 7.75 -11.00
N ALA A 172 15.59 8.76 -11.43
CA ALA A 172 15.99 10.15 -11.32
C ALA A 172 16.20 10.59 -9.87
N VAL A 173 15.25 10.26 -8.98
CA VAL A 173 15.32 10.58 -7.54
C VAL A 173 16.53 9.92 -6.90
N LEU A 174 16.75 8.63 -7.14
CA LEU A 174 17.91 7.90 -6.60
C LEU A 174 19.23 8.48 -7.10
N THR A 175 19.30 8.88 -8.38
CA THR A 175 20.51 9.52 -8.94
C THR A 175 20.79 10.87 -8.28
N VAL A 176 19.76 11.66 -8.03
CA VAL A 176 19.89 12.95 -7.33
C VAL A 176 20.34 12.76 -5.88
N LEU A 177 19.74 11.78 -5.16
CA LEU A 177 20.11 11.46 -3.79
C LEU A 177 21.58 11.01 -3.70
N LYS A 178 22.00 10.09 -4.57
CA LYS A 178 23.40 9.65 -4.64
C LYS A 178 24.38 10.80 -4.88
N ARG A 179 24.05 11.72 -5.78
CA ARG A 179 24.91 12.89 -6.05
C ARG A 179 24.99 13.85 -4.86
N ARG A 180 23.91 13.95 -4.06
CA ARG A 180 23.91 14.79 -2.84
C ARG A 180 24.78 14.18 -1.75
N GLU A 181 24.72 12.86 -1.55
CA GLU A 181 25.62 12.19 -0.60
C GLU A 181 27.08 12.33 -0.98
N GLN A 182 27.44 12.06 -2.23
CA GLN A 182 28.82 12.22 -2.70
C GLN A 182 29.37 13.64 -2.52
N LYS A 183 28.52 14.67 -2.63
CA LYS A 183 28.95 16.05 -2.34
C LYS A 183 29.21 16.30 -0.87
N LYS A 184 28.36 15.74 0.03
CA LYS A 184 28.57 15.87 1.48
C LYS A 184 29.86 15.18 1.92
N ASP A 185 30.08 13.95 1.43
CA ASP A 185 31.31 13.20 1.76
C ASP A 185 32.57 13.95 1.27
N ALA A 186 32.51 14.60 0.11
CA ALA A 186 33.62 15.41 -0.39
C ALA A 186 33.86 16.68 0.43
N GLU A 187 32.81 17.32 0.93
CA GLU A 187 32.90 18.49 1.81
C GLU A 187 33.48 18.13 3.19
N GLU A 188 33.07 16.98 3.75
CA GLU A 188 33.58 16.48 5.04
C GLU A 188 35.07 16.04 4.96
N GLN A 189 35.55 15.58 3.80
CA GLN A 189 36.95 15.21 3.60
C GLN A 189 37.89 16.42 3.42
N HIS A 190 37.31 17.61 3.14
CA HIS A 190 38.08 18.86 2.95
C HIS A 190 38.00 19.80 4.14
N ALA A 191 37.22 19.47 5.21
CA ALA A 191 37.09 20.23 6.45
C ALA A 191 37.92 19.62 7.57
#